data_31df6de492660bb96edc057374bb18a0
#
_entry.id   31df6de492660bb96edc057374bb18a0
#
_cell.length_a   1.000
_cell.length_b   1.000
_cell.length_c   1.000
_cell.angle_alpha   90.00
_cell.angle_beta   90.00
_cell.angle_gamma   90.00
#
_symmetry.space_group_name_H-M   'P 1'
#
loop_
_entity.id
_entity.type
_entity.pdbx_description
1 polymer ?
#
loop_
_entity_poly.entity_id
_entity_poly.type
_entity_poly.pdbx_seq_one_letter_code
_entity_poly.pdbx_strand_id
1 'polypeptide(L)'
;MKRVQRPALPSSVAQYLDRQQQRIDQKQLTGALDMEAFWKSRRATKTVGQALKALQKAMGLTEPCMYCVDNHGTDVEHFWPKGPYPHKSFDWNNWLLCCTECGRIKGVRFPLDQYQQPLLIDPTIEDPWAYMDFDPDTGNLVARFDVMVDDWMPKGVVTVDVLQLDRREALAERYQKTFRRLCQQVATALQAPDLDSTSFIDELLEADDHGLLPWCINGSGQFRAPFDQLRVAYPYIWGVLRQRFF
;
A
#
# COMPACT_ATOMS: atom_id res chain seq x y z
N MET A 1 -2.39 -3.07 -3.09
CA MET A 1 -1.93 -1.88 -2.30
C MET A 1 -3.11 -1.36 -1.50
N LYS A 2 -2.91 -0.92 -0.26
CA LYS A 2 -3.97 -0.32 0.59
C LYS A 2 -3.44 0.96 1.24
N ARG A 3 -4.35 1.89 1.57
CA ARG A 3 -4.00 3.08 2.34
C ARG A 3 -3.49 2.71 3.74
N VAL A 4 -2.42 3.35 4.18
CA VAL A 4 -1.77 3.06 5.47
C VAL A 4 -1.57 4.36 6.24
N GLN A 5 -2.05 4.40 7.47
CA GLN A 5 -1.75 5.53 8.34
C GLN A 5 -0.31 5.41 8.87
N ARG A 6 0.52 6.40 8.56
CA ARG A 6 1.91 6.44 9.03
C ARG A 6 1.96 6.59 10.55
N PRO A 7 2.67 5.70 11.26
CA PRO A 7 2.78 5.82 12.72
C PRO A 7 3.74 6.94 13.11
N ALA A 8 3.50 7.55 14.27
CA ALA A 8 4.47 8.45 14.88
C ALA A 8 5.70 7.67 15.36
N LEU A 9 6.88 8.26 15.20
CA LEU A 9 8.12 7.72 15.77
C LEU A 9 8.35 8.23 17.20
N PRO A 10 9.01 7.43 18.07
CA PRO A 10 9.58 7.94 19.29
C PRO A 10 10.55 9.09 19.02
N SER A 11 10.54 10.14 19.83
CA SER A 11 11.36 11.34 19.61
C SER A 11 12.85 11.04 19.45
N SER A 12 13.38 10.06 20.17
CA SER A 12 14.78 9.62 20.05
C SER A 12 15.11 9.02 18.68
N VAL A 13 14.15 8.30 18.07
CA VAL A 13 14.30 7.72 16.73
C VAL A 13 14.22 8.82 15.69
N ALA A 14 13.23 9.71 15.78
CA ALA A 14 13.09 10.85 14.88
C ALA A 14 14.37 11.72 14.86
N GLN A 15 14.86 12.13 16.04
CA GLN A 15 16.11 12.90 16.17
C GLN A 15 17.35 12.17 15.61
N TYR A 16 17.37 10.83 15.69
CA TYR A 16 18.47 10.09 15.06
C TYR A 16 18.37 10.19 13.54
N LEU A 17 17.19 10.04 12.94
CA LEU A 17 16.99 10.16 11.49
C LEU A 17 17.41 11.57 11.01
N ASP A 18 16.97 12.62 11.70
CA ASP A 18 17.34 14.01 11.39
C ASP A 18 18.86 14.20 11.39
N ARG A 19 19.56 13.68 12.40
CA ARG A 19 21.03 13.75 12.46
C ARG A 19 21.69 12.97 11.31
N GLN A 20 21.12 11.85 10.87
CA GLN A 20 21.68 11.12 9.72
C GLN A 20 21.45 11.91 8.43
N GLN A 21 20.30 12.54 8.25
CA GLN A 21 20.02 13.37 7.10
C GLN A 21 20.98 14.57 7.03
N GLN A 22 21.18 15.29 8.13
CA GLN A 22 22.16 16.38 8.20
C GLN A 22 23.59 15.96 7.80
N ARG A 23 24.00 14.74 8.16
CA ARG A 23 25.30 14.18 7.75
C ARG A 23 25.37 13.91 6.25
N ILE A 24 24.29 13.47 5.64
CA ILE A 24 24.20 13.29 4.19
C ILE A 24 24.34 14.64 3.50
N ASP A 25 23.57 15.64 3.95
CA ASP A 25 23.56 16.96 3.36
C ASP A 25 24.98 17.61 3.41
N GLN A 26 25.66 17.48 4.55
CA GLN A 26 27.05 17.94 4.68
C GLN A 26 28.02 17.21 3.73
N LYS A 27 27.90 15.87 3.63
CA LYS A 27 28.76 15.07 2.73
C LYS A 27 28.47 15.37 1.26
N GLN A 28 27.21 15.66 0.90
CA GLN A 28 26.84 16.06 -0.45
C GLN A 28 27.47 17.40 -0.84
N LEU A 29 27.47 18.37 0.06
CA LEU A 29 28.13 19.69 -0.16
C LEU A 29 29.64 19.58 -0.38
N THR A 30 30.30 18.60 0.26
CA THR A 30 31.73 18.39 0.13
C THR A 30 32.12 17.40 -0.98
N GLY A 31 31.15 16.87 -1.73
CA GLY A 31 31.39 15.84 -2.75
C GLY A 31 31.85 14.48 -2.21
N ALA A 32 31.77 14.26 -0.89
CA ALA A 32 32.28 13.05 -0.22
C ALA A 32 31.17 12.01 0.06
N LEU A 33 29.98 12.15 -0.57
CA LEU A 33 28.86 11.26 -0.33
C LEU A 33 28.94 9.99 -1.18
N ASP A 34 29.13 8.83 -0.52
CA ASP A 34 28.78 7.53 -1.04
C ASP A 34 27.47 7.08 -0.35
N MET A 35 26.35 7.24 -1.05
CA MET A 35 25.02 6.99 -0.48
C MET A 35 24.80 5.49 -0.17
N GLU A 36 25.30 4.60 -1.01
CA GLU A 36 25.16 3.16 -0.79
C GLU A 36 25.94 2.69 0.44
N ALA A 37 27.21 3.08 0.56
CA ALA A 37 28.02 2.77 1.74
C ALA A 37 27.44 3.41 3.01
N PHE A 38 26.94 4.67 2.90
CA PHE A 38 26.32 5.36 4.02
C PHE A 38 25.07 4.60 4.50
N TRP A 39 24.13 4.27 3.60
CA TRP A 39 22.93 3.50 3.94
C TRP A 39 23.26 2.13 4.50
N LYS A 40 24.13 1.38 3.85
CA LYS A 40 24.58 0.05 4.30
C LYS A 40 25.10 0.07 5.75
N SER A 41 25.84 1.12 6.13
CA SER A 41 26.36 1.27 7.50
C SER A 41 25.29 1.62 8.54
N ARG A 42 24.14 2.18 8.13
CA ARG A 42 23.11 2.67 9.04
C ARG A 42 21.90 1.74 9.14
N ARG A 43 21.53 1.07 8.04
CA ARG A 43 20.32 0.20 8.00
C ARG A 43 20.31 -0.90 9.06
N ALA A 44 21.47 -1.37 9.49
CA ALA A 44 21.62 -2.41 10.50
C ALA A 44 21.63 -1.87 11.95
N THR A 45 21.51 -0.56 12.17
CA THR A 45 21.49 0.02 13.52
C THR A 45 20.19 -0.29 14.25
N LYS A 46 20.26 -0.42 15.58
CA LYS A 46 19.08 -0.64 16.43
C LYS A 46 18.00 0.42 16.19
N THR A 47 18.38 1.67 15.96
CA THR A 47 17.43 2.77 15.76
C THR A 47 16.68 2.67 14.44
N VAL A 48 17.36 2.32 13.35
CA VAL A 48 16.69 2.03 12.07
C VAL A 48 15.78 0.81 12.20
N GLY A 49 16.21 -0.22 12.94
CA GLY A 49 15.38 -1.37 13.26
C GLY A 49 14.11 -1.00 14.06
N GLN A 50 14.16 -0.01 14.94
CA GLN A 50 12.97 0.50 15.65
C GLN A 50 12.00 1.20 14.69
N ALA A 51 12.50 1.99 13.74
CA ALA A 51 11.67 2.61 12.73
C ALA A 51 11.03 1.57 11.78
N LEU A 52 11.80 0.55 11.36
CA LEU A 52 11.25 -0.57 10.59
C LEU A 52 10.11 -1.29 11.33
N LYS A 53 10.30 -1.58 12.63
CA LYS A 53 9.23 -2.18 13.45
C LYS A 53 8.00 -1.30 13.57
N ALA A 54 8.14 0.02 13.56
CA ALA A 54 6.98 0.92 13.54
C ALA A 54 6.19 0.79 12.22
N LEU A 55 6.87 0.67 11.07
CA LEU A 55 6.21 0.40 9.78
C LEU A 55 5.53 -0.98 9.77
N GLN A 56 6.21 -2.01 10.28
CA GLN A 56 5.67 -3.36 10.39
C GLN A 56 4.39 -3.37 11.23
N LYS A 57 4.41 -2.77 12.41
CA LYS A 57 3.24 -2.66 13.28
C LYS A 57 2.06 -1.94 12.60
N ALA A 58 2.33 -0.91 11.78
CA ALA A 58 1.28 -0.20 11.05
C ALA A 58 0.57 -1.06 10.00
N MET A 59 1.24 -2.11 9.51
CA MET A 59 0.68 -3.04 8.53
C MET A 59 -0.12 -4.20 9.17
N GLY A 60 -0.08 -4.36 10.49
CA GLY A 60 -0.80 -5.41 11.23
C GLY A 60 0.05 -6.64 11.53
N LEU A 61 -0.60 -7.73 11.96
CA LEU A 61 0.08 -8.92 12.49
C LEU A 61 0.95 -9.66 11.47
N THR A 62 0.53 -9.69 10.22
CA THR A 62 1.27 -10.36 9.13
C THR A 62 2.34 -9.49 8.51
N GLU A 63 2.41 -8.21 8.90
CA GLU A 63 3.40 -7.23 8.45
C GLU A 63 3.60 -7.21 6.92
N PRO A 64 2.54 -7.16 6.11
CA PRO A 64 2.68 -7.27 4.66
C PRO A 64 3.34 -6.03 4.05
N CYS A 65 3.96 -6.20 2.91
CA CYS A 65 4.55 -5.13 2.11
C CYS A 65 3.51 -4.06 1.74
N MET A 66 3.84 -2.78 1.88
CA MET A 66 2.93 -1.67 1.55
C MET A 66 2.58 -1.57 0.07
N TYR A 67 3.41 -2.14 -0.82
CA TYR A 67 3.13 -2.17 -2.25
C TYR A 67 2.23 -3.34 -2.67
N CYS A 68 2.65 -4.58 -2.43
CA CYS A 68 1.87 -5.74 -2.89
C CYS A 68 0.83 -6.25 -1.88
N VAL A 69 0.90 -5.88 -0.61
CA VAL A 69 0.04 -6.36 0.50
C VAL A 69 -0.04 -7.91 0.57
N ASP A 70 1.00 -8.59 0.13
CA ASP A 70 1.07 -10.05 0.04
C ASP A 70 2.30 -10.59 0.75
N ASN A 71 3.48 -10.31 0.23
CA ASN A 71 4.73 -10.77 0.83
C ASN A 71 5.06 -10.00 2.11
N HIS A 72 5.69 -10.68 3.07
CA HIS A 72 6.15 -10.07 4.31
C HIS A 72 7.12 -8.91 4.06
N GLY A 73 6.88 -7.79 4.72
CA GLY A 73 7.73 -6.59 4.64
C GLY A 73 8.96 -6.71 5.53
N THR A 74 10.11 -6.82 4.91
CA THR A 74 11.38 -7.06 5.61
C THR A 74 12.32 -5.86 5.62
N ASP A 75 12.10 -4.91 4.70
CA ASP A 75 13.04 -3.83 4.44
C ASP A 75 12.37 -2.45 4.45
N VAL A 76 13.20 -1.44 4.72
CA VAL A 76 12.84 -0.04 4.47
C VAL A 76 13.06 0.25 2.99
N GLU A 77 12.01 0.60 2.31
CA GLU A 77 12.03 1.14 0.94
C GLU A 77 11.96 2.66 0.99
N HIS A 78 12.76 3.31 0.13
CA HIS A 78 12.70 4.74 -0.07
C HIS A 78 11.73 5.05 -1.21
N PHE A 79 10.60 5.68 -0.91
CA PHE A 79 9.62 6.09 -1.92
C PHE A 79 10.31 6.95 -3.00
N TRP A 80 10.96 8.06 -2.60
CA TRP A 80 11.93 8.79 -3.41
C TRP A 80 13.27 8.06 -3.31
N PRO A 81 13.80 7.47 -4.39
CA PRO A 81 15.00 6.64 -4.33
C PRO A 81 16.21 7.40 -3.79
N LYS A 82 16.92 6.79 -2.83
CA LYS A 82 18.03 7.42 -2.11
C LYS A 82 19.20 7.88 -2.99
N GLY A 83 19.45 7.22 -4.12
CA GLY A 83 20.53 7.59 -5.04
C GLY A 83 20.28 8.94 -5.70
N PRO A 84 19.19 9.10 -6.48
CA PRO A 84 18.83 10.36 -7.09
C PRO A 84 18.40 11.45 -6.09
N TYR A 85 17.85 11.06 -4.92
CA TYR A 85 17.30 11.99 -3.93
C TYR A 85 17.90 11.79 -2.53
N PRO A 86 19.22 11.95 -2.35
CA PRO A 86 19.90 11.68 -1.08
C PRO A 86 19.37 12.55 0.07
N HIS A 87 18.89 13.76 -0.21
CA HIS A 87 18.28 14.67 0.76
C HIS A 87 16.95 14.16 1.37
N LYS A 88 16.40 13.04 0.87
CA LYS A 88 15.21 12.37 1.42
C LYS A 88 15.50 11.02 2.05
N SER A 89 16.77 10.63 2.16
CA SER A 89 17.12 9.25 2.54
C SER A 89 16.79 8.90 3.98
N PHE A 90 16.81 9.87 4.90
CA PHE A 90 16.43 9.69 6.30
C PHE A 90 15.19 10.50 6.68
N ASP A 91 14.44 11.01 5.71
CA ASP A 91 13.09 11.54 5.93
C ASP A 91 12.14 10.38 6.26
N TRP A 92 11.54 10.39 7.46
CA TRP A 92 10.58 9.39 7.87
C TRP A 92 9.39 9.27 6.90
N ASN A 93 8.97 10.38 6.33
CA ASN A 93 7.87 10.38 5.36
C ASN A 93 8.23 9.73 4.03
N ASN A 94 9.51 9.49 3.78
CA ASN A 94 10.01 8.81 2.59
C ASN A 94 10.15 7.29 2.77
N TRP A 95 9.90 6.75 3.99
CA TRP A 95 10.13 5.34 4.27
C TRP A 95 8.84 4.53 4.17
N LEU A 96 8.88 3.43 3.45
CA LEU A 96 7.80 2.45 3.32
C LEU A 96 8.28 1.06 3.75
N LEU A 97 7.36 0.24 4.26
CA LEU A 97 7.62 -1.18 4.47
C LEU A 97 7.56 -1.92 3.14
N CYS A 98 8.61 -2.63 2.78
CA CYS A 98 8.68 -3.32 1.49
C CYS A 98 9.20 -4.74 1.63
N CYS A 99 8.69 -5.65 0.81
CA CYS A 99 9.30 -6.96 0.61
C CYS A 99 10.46 -6.86 -0.39
N THR A 100 11.38 -7.82 -0.32
CA THR A 100 12.56 -7.88 -1.20
C THR A 100 12.18 -7.85 -2.69
N GLU A 101 11.09 -8.51 -3.06
CA GLU A 101 10.64 -8.58 -4.46
C GLU A 101 10.20 -7.20 -4.98
N CYS A 102 9.28 -6.52 -4.29
CA CYS A 102 8.83 -5.19 -4.69
C CYS A 102 9.96 -4.16 -4.69
N GLY A 103 10.86 -4.20 -3.69
CA GLY A 103 12.03 -3.32 -3.65
C GLY A 103 12.98 -3.56 -4.82
N ARG A 104 13.22 -4.81 -5.22
CA ARG A 104 14.04 -5.16 -6.38
C ARG A 104 13.38 -4.72 -7.69
N ILE A 105 12.07 -4.99 -7.84
CA ILE A 105 11.29 -4.61 -9.02
C ILE A 105 11.27 -3.09 -9.17
N LYS A 106 10.98 -2.34 -8.11
CA LYS A 106 10.98 -0.87 -8.16
C LYS A 106 12.37 -0.30 -8.43
N GLY A 107 13.38 -0.73 -7.68
CA GLY A 107 14.74 -0.22 -7.81
C GLY A 107 14.78 1.32 -7.68
N VAL A 108 15.38 1.96 -8.69
CA VAL A 108 15.47 3.43 -8.76
C VAL A 108 14.40 4.06 -9.65
N ARG A 109 13.44 3.27 -10.19
CA ARG A 109 12.37 3.78 -11.04
C ARG A 109 11.42 4.65 -10.25
N PHE A 110 11.36 5.92 -10.62
CA PHE A 110 10.56 6.92 -9.95
C PHE A 110 10.15 8.02 -10.95
N PRO A 111 9.20 7.74 -11.85
CA PRO A 111 8.73 8.72 -12.81
C PRO A 111 8.03 9.90 -12.14
N LEU A 112 8.29 11.09 -12.66
CA LEU A 112 7.67 12.34 -12.27
C LEU A 112 6.82 12.87 -13.42
N ASP A 113 5.79 13.62 -13.10
CA ASP A 113 5.01 14.38 -14.07
C ASP A 113 5.73 15.66 -14.51
N GLN A 114 5.09 16.44 -15.39
CA GLN A 114 5.60 17.74 -15.87
C GLN A 114 5.79 18.79 -14.76
N TYR A 115 5.15 18.61 -13.60
CA TYR A 115 5.25 19.49 -12.43
C TYR A 115 6.21 18.93 -11.36
N GLN A 116 7.01 17.93 -11.72
CA GLN A 116 7.95 17.25 -10.81
C GLN A 116 7.25 16.56 -9.62
N GLN A 117 5.97 16.15 -9.80
CA GLN A 117 5.25 15.36 -8.80
C GLN A 117 5.37 13.87 -9.07
N PRO A 118 5.42 13.02 -8.03
CA PRO A 118 5.50 11.58 -8.20
C PRO A 118 4.29 11.01 -8.94
N LEU A 119 4.55 10.19 -9.95
CA LEU A 119 3.54 9.37 -10.60
C LEU A 119 3.38 7.99 -9.94
N LEU A 120 4.30 7.62 -9.03
CA LEU A 120 4.12 6.44 -8.19
C LEU A 120 3.19 6.80 -7.02
N ILE A 121 2.30 5.89 -6.64
CA ILE A 121 1.38 6.07 -5.50
C ILE A 121 2.14 5.87 -4.19
N ASP A 122 2.05 6.84 -3.27
CA ASP A 122 2.47 6.68 -1.87
C ASP A 122 1.27 6.24 -1.03
N PRO A 123 1.19 4.98 -0.59
CA PRO A 123 0.04 4.46 0.14
C PRO A 123 -0.10 5.07 1.56
N THR A 124 0.89 5.83 2.02
CA THR A 124 0.81 6.53 3.32
C THR A 124 0.19 7.93 3.23
N ILE A 125 0.03 8.44 2.01
CA ILE A 125 -0.53 9.78 1.74
C ILE A 125 -1.83 9.66 0.95
N GLU A 126 -1.86 8.75 -0.05
CA GLU A 126 -2.93 8.63 -1.03
C GLU A 126 -3.72 7.33 -0.83
N ASP A 127 -4.98 7.34 -1.24
CA ASP A 127 -5.73 6.11 -1.37
C ASP A 127 -5.41 5.45 -2.71
N PRO A 128 -4.80 4.26 -2.74
CA PRO A 128 -4.47 3.57 -3.98
C PRO A 128 -5.69 3.31 -4.88
N TRP A 129 -6.86 3.07 -4.30
CA TRP A 129 -8.10 2.80 -5.05
C TRP A 129 -8.68 4.04 -5.76
N ALA A 130 -8.14 5.22 -5.49
CA ALA A 130 -8.43 6.40 -6.30
C ALA A 130 -7.81 6.33 -7.70
N TYR A 131 -6.72 5.57 -7.87
CA TYR A 131 -5.91 5.49 -9.10
C TYR A 131 -5.84 4.09 -9.71
N MET A 132 -6.17 3.07 -8.91
CA MET A 132 -6.07 1.66 -9.30
C MET A 132 -7.43 0.99 -9.24
N ASP A 133 -7.54 -0.10 -9.94
CA ASP A 133 -8.69 -1.01 -9.95
C ASP A 133 -8.20 -2.45 -9.79
N PHE A 134 -9.11 -3.36 -9.48
CA PHE A 134 -8.87 -4.79 -9.41
C PHE A 134 -9.68 -5.50 -10.49
N ASP A 135 -9.03 -6.35 -11.26
CA ASP A 135 -9.68 -7.22 -12.23
C ASP A 135 -9.93 -8.60 -11.61
N PRO A 136 -11.16 -8.94 -11.20
CA PRO A 136 -11.47 -10.23 -10.59
C PRO A 136 -11.28 -11.44 -11.50
N ASP A 137 -11.32 -11.23 -12.82
CA ASP A 137 -11.22 -12.32 -13.80
C ASP A 137 -9.77 -12.80 -13.93
N THR A 138 -8.82 -11.87 -13.89
CA THR A 138 -7.39 -12.19 -13.94
C THR A 138 -6.71 -12.19 -12.57
N GLY A 139 -7.28 -11.48 -11.58
CA GLY A 139 -6.66 -11.25 -10.25
C GLY A 139 -5.65 -10.12 -10.24
N ASN A 140 -5.47 -9.44 -11.35
CA ASN A 140 -4.49 -8.37 -11.48
C ASN A 140 -4.97 -7.06 -10.85
N LEU A 141 -4.01 -6.32 -10.30
CA LEU A 141 -4.21 -4.90 -10.05
C LEU A 141 -3.91 -4.13 -11.33
N VAL A 142 -4.83 -3.29 -11.74
CA VAL A 142 -4.76 -2.52 -12.98
C VAL A 142 -4.91 -1.03 -12.70
N ALA A 143 -4.59 -0.18 -13.67
CA ALA A 143 -4.92 1.24 -13.57
C ALA A 143 -6.45 1.42 -13.60
N ARG A 144 -6.95 2.42 -12.87
CA ARG A 144 -8.36 2.82 -12.94
C ARG A 144 -8.60 3.66 -14.19
N PHE A 145 -9.68 3.35 -14.91
CA PHE A 145 -10.15 4.17 -16.01
C PHE A 145 -11.04 5.31 -15.48
N ASP A 146 -10.75 6.54 -15.89
CA ASP A 146 -11.56 7.70 -15.56
C ASP A 146 -12.47 8.05 -16.76
N VAL A 147 -13.75 7.76 -16.62
CA VAL A 147 -14.76 8.00 -17.66
C VAL A 147 -14.99 9.48 -17.98
N MET A 148 -14.60 10.38 -17.06
CA MET A 148 -14.80 11.82 -17.26
C MET A 148 -13.75 12.43 -18.19
N VAL A 149 -12.55 11.87 -18.21
CA VAL A 149 -11.45 12.30 -19.08
C VAL A 149 -11.18 11.31 -20.20
N ASP A 150 -11.91 10.19 -20.23
CA ASP A 150 -11.79 9.09 -21.20
C ASP A 150 -10.36 8.55 -21.31
N ASP A 151 -9.69 8.39 -20.16
CA ASP A 151 -8.30 7.90 -20.10
C ASP A 151 -8.02 7.18 -18.77
N TRP A 152 -6.91 6.47 -18.73
CA TRP A 152 -6.43 5.79 -17.54
C TRP A 152 -5.76 6.75 -16.56
N MET A 153 -6.00 6.57 -15.27
CA MET A 153 -5.36 7.37 -14.22
C MET A 153 -3.83 7.23 -14.28
N PRO A 154 -3.07 8.31 -14.57
CA PRO A 154 -1.62 8.21 -14.82
C PRO A 154 -0.82 7.60 -13.65
N LYS A 155 -1.18 7.93 -12.41
CA LYS A 155 -0.56 7.32 -11.22
C LYS A 155 -0.82 5.81 -11.13
N GLY A 156 -2.01 5.37 -11.54
CA GLY A 156 -2.35 3.95 -11.63
C GLY A 156 -1.49 3.25 -12.66
N VAL A 157 -1.42 3.78 -13.88
CA VAL A 157 -0.61 3.23 -14.98
C VAL A 157 0.84 3.08 -14.57
N VAL A 158 1.44 4.15 -14.04
CA VAL A 158 2.85 4.14 -13.62
C VAL A 158 3.09 3.19 -12.45
N THR A 159 2.21 3.17 -11.46
CA THR A 159 2.37 2.30 -10.29
C THR A 159 2.29 0.82 -10.66
N VAL A 160 1.31 0.46 -11.50
CA VAL A 160 1.15 -0.91 -11.99
C VAL A 160 2.38 -1.33 -12.79
N ASP A 161 2.87 -0.49 -13.72
CA ASP A 161 4.05 -0.81 -14.53
C ASP A 161 5.34 -0.89 -13.70
N VAL A 162 5.62 0.11 -12.85
CA VAL A 162 6.84 0.15 -12.03
C VAL A 162 6.93 -1.03 -11.08
N LEU A 163 5.82 -1.47 -10.50
CA LEU A 163 5.76 -2.57 -9.54
C LEU A 163 5.35 -3.91 -10.19
N GLN A 164 5.06 -3.92 -11.49
CA GLN A 164 4.62 -5.08 -12.27
C GLN A 164 3.43 -5.80 -11.62
N LEU A 165 2.43 -5.04 -11.16
CA LEU A 165 1.30 -5.58 -10.41
C LEU A 165 0.31 -6.37 -11.29
N ASP A 166 0.38 -6.21 -12.60
CA ASP A 166 -0.40 -6.88 -13.64
C ASP A 166 0.31 -8.09 -14.30
N ARG A 167 1.56 -8.40 -13.87
CA ARG A 167 2.42 -9.41 -14.51
C ARG A 167 2.95 -10.46 -13.52
N ARG A 168 2.40 -10.51 -12.31
CA ARG A 168 2.86 -11.39 -11.23
C ARG A 168 1.79 -12.43 -10.94
N GLU A 169 1.81 -13.54 -11.67
CA GLU A 169 0.79 -14.60 -11.63
C GLU A 169 0.49 -15.09 -10.20
N ALA A 170 1.53 -15.36 -9.40
CA ALA A 170 1.34 -15.79 -8.02
C ALA A 170 0.66 -14.74 -7.15
N LEU A 171 0.93 -13.44 -7.40
CA LEU A 171 0.26 -12.34 -6.72
C LEU A 171 -1.21 -12.27 -7.13
N ALA A 172 -1.48 -12.33 -8.43
CA ALA A 172 -2.82 -12.30 -9.00
C ALA A 172 -3.69 -13.44 -8.44
N GLU A 173 -3.15 -14.67 -8.40
CA GLU A 173 -3.84 -15.84 -7.83
C GLU A 173 -4.24 -15.62 -6.35
N ARG A 174 -3.35 -15.02 -5.55
CA ARG A 174 -3.62 -14.76 -4.13
C ARG A 174 -4.68 -13.66 -3.94
N TYR A 175 -4.64 -12.62 -4.75
CA TYR A 175 -5.69 -11.59 -4.77
C TYR A 175 -7.04 -12.18 -5.17
N GLN A 176 -7.08 -13.05 -6.19
CA GLN A 176 -8.30 -13.77 -6.56
C GLN A 176 -8.84 -14.65 -5.42
N LYS A 177 -7.96 -15.38 -4.71
CA LYS A 177 -8.38 -16.20 -3.56
C LYS A 177 -9.02 -15.34 -2.47
N THR A 178 -8.42 -14.21 -2.14
CA THR A 178 -9.01 -13.27 -1.18
C THR A 178 -10.37 -12.77 -1.66
N PHE A 179 -10.46 -12.32 -2.91
CA PHE A 179 -11.73 -11.85 -3.46
C PHE A 179 -12.83 -12.93 -3.43
N ARG A 180 -12.52 -14.15 -3.86
CA ARG A 180 -13.48 -15.29 -3.80
C ARG A 180 -13.94 -15.57 -2.36
N ARG A 181 -13.03 -15.51 -1.38
CA ARG A 181 -13.36 -15.68 0.04
C ARG A 181 -14.28 -14.57 0.53
N LEU A 182 -14.02 -13.32 0.21
CA LEU A 182 -14.90 -12.19 0.52
C LEU A 182 -16.29 -12.36 -0.10
N CYS A 183 -16.35 -12.74 -1.38
CA CYS A 183 -17.62 -13.02 -2.05
C CYS A 183 -18.39 -14.18 -1.37
N GLN A 184 -17.70 -15.24 -0.98
CA GLN A 184 -18.33 -16.37 -0.29
C GLN A 184 -18.93 -15.98 1.06
N GLN A 185 -18.21 -15.17 1.85
CA GLN A 185 -18.73 -14.69 3.13
C GLN A 185 -19.96 -13.81 2.96
N VAL A 186 -19.92 -12.88 2.01
CA VAL A 186 -21.09 -12.03 1.69
C VAL A 186 -22.26 -12.88 1.19
N ALA A 187 -22.03 -13.83 0.31
CA ALA A 187 -23.09 -14.71 -0.20
C ALA A 187 -23.73 -15.56 0.91
N THR A 188 -22.92 -16.05 1.86
CA THR A 188 -23.41 -16.79 3.04
C THR A 188 -24.25 -15.87 3.94
N ALA A 189 -23.78 -14.67 4.21
CA ALA A 189 -24.50 -13.67 5.02
C ALA A 189 -25.86 -13.29 4.42
N LEU A 190 -25.94 -13.17 3.09
CA LEU A 190 -27.21 -12.86 2.38
C LEU A 190 -28.25 -13.97 2.52
N GLN A 191 -27.86 -15.19 2.85
CA GLN A 191 -28.74 -16.35 3.05
C GLN A 191 -29.08 -16.59 4.53
N ALA A 192 -28.41 -15.91 5.47
CA ALA A 192 -28.61 -16.09 6.89
C ALA A 192 -29.94 -15.45 7.32
N PRO A 193 -30.82 -16.18 8.05
CA PRO A 193 -32.09 -15.61 8.52
C PRO A 193 -31.88 -14.52 9.58
N ASP A 194 -30.87 -14.70 10.45
CA ASP A 194 -30.50 -13.78 11.51
C ASP A 194 -29.00 -13.49 11.43
N LEU A 195 -28.62 -12.38 10.77
CA LEU A 195 -27.24 -11.98 10.60
C LEU A 195 -26.77 -11.13 11.78
N ASP A 196 -25.81 -11.62 12.55
CA ASP A 196 -25.07 -10.78 13.51
C ASP A 196 -24.13 -9.84 12.75
N SER A 197 -24.54 -8.57 12.67
CA SER A 197 -23.83 -7.53 11.93
C SER A 197 -22.40 -7.31 12.43
N THR A 198 -22.17 -7.43 13.75
CA THR A 198 -20.84 -7.19 14.33
C THR A 198 -19.88 -8.31 13.98
N SER A 199 -20.31 -9.56 14.25
CA SER A 199 -19.51 -10.76 13.89
C SER A 199 -19.19 -10.79 12.40
N PHE A 200 -20.19 -10.55 11.55
CA PHE A 200 -20.00 -10.55 10.10
C PHE A 200 -19.00 -9.49 9.62
N ILE A 201 -19.08 -8.27 10.17
CA ILE A 201 -18.13 -7.20 9.81
C ILE A 201 -16.71 -7.60 10.20
N ASP A 202 -16.52 -8.13 11.41
CA ASP A 202 -15.19 -8.53 11.89
C ASP A 202 -14.63 -9.71 11.07
N GLU A 203 -15.44 -10.74 10.79
CA GLU A 203 -15.06 -11.85 9.93
C GLU A 203 -14.68 -11.39 8.51
N LEU A 204 -15.44 -10.45 7.95
CA LEU A 204 -15.16 -9.91 6.62
C LEU A 204 -13.83 -9.14 6.59
N LEU A 205 -13.53 -8.36 7.65
CA LEU A 205 -12.27 -7.65 7.79
C LEU A 205 -11.08 -8.60 7.95
N GLU A 206 -11.24 -9.68 8.73
CA GLU A 206 -10.21 -10.71 8.91
C GLU A 206 -9.95 -11.51 7.62
N ALA A 207 -10.95 -11.64 6.77
CA ALA A 207 -10.81 -12.33 5.48
C ALA A 207 -10.07 -11.51 4.42
N ASP A 208 -9.88 -10.22 4.62
CA ASP A 208 -9.25 -9.32 3.65
C ASP A 208 -7.73 -9.26 3.80
N ASP A 209 -7.04 -10.32 3.42
CA ASP A 209 -5.57 -10.39 3.48
C ASP A 209 -4.87 -9.32 2.62
N HIS A 210 -5.53 -8.84 1.55
CA HIS A 210 -4.90 -8.01 0.53
C HIS A 210 -5.42 -6.55 0.47
N GLY A 211 -6.33 -6.16 1.36
CA GLY A 211 -6.92 -4.81 1.37
C GLY A 211 -7.84 -4.56 0.17
N LEU A 212 -8.64 -5.57 -0.23
CA LEU A 212 -9.63 -5.46 -1.30
C LEU A 212 -10.99 -4.91 -0.84
N LEU A 213 -11.30 -4.97 0.45
CA LEU A 213 -12.58 -4.47 0.96
C LEU A 213 -12.84 -3.00 0.62
N PRO A 214 -11.87 -2.06 0.73
CA PRO A 214 -12.09 -0.69 0.28
C PRO A 214 -12.51 -0.60 -1.19
N TRP A 215 -11.94 -1.43 -2.06
CA TRP A 215 -12.34 -1.53 -3.46
C TRP A 215 -13.75 -2.13 -3.62
N CYS A 216 -14.07 -3.19 -2.86
CA CYS A 216 -15.40 -3.80 -2.88
C CYS A 216 -16.50 -2.86 -2.40
N ILE A 217 -16.19 -1.96 -1.45
CA ILE A 217 -17.20 -1.11 -0.78
C ILE A 217 -17.28 0.29 -1.41
N ASN A 218 -16.16 0.89 -1.78
CA ASN A 218 -16.06 2.27 -2.27
C ASN A 218 -15.59 2.38 -3.72
N GLY A 219 -14.96 1.34 -4.26
CA GLY A 219 -14.49 1.27 -5.65
C GLY A 219 -15.52 0.67 -6.62
N SER A 220 -15.05 0.20 -7.76
CA SER A 220 -15.87 -0.41 -8.81
C SER A 220 -16.47 -1.76 -8.37
N GLY A 221 -15.89 -2.42 -7.38
CA GLY A 221 -16.38 -3.67 -6.79
C GLY A 221 -17.78 -3.56 -6.16
N GLN A 222 -18.20 -2.35 -5.74
CA GLN A 222 -19.53 -2.12 -5.16
C GLN A 222 -20.70 -2.38 -6.13
N PHE A 223 -20.41 -2.46 -7.43
CA PHE A 223 -21.41 -2.74 -8.48
C PHE A 223 -21.39 -4.21 -8.93
N ARG A 224 -20.56 -5.06 -8.30
CA ARG A 224 -20.44 -6.49 -8.61
C ARG A 224 -21.13 -7.34 -7.54
N ALA A 225 -21.80 -8.42 -7.98
CA ALA A 225 -22.32 -9.41 -7.06
C ALA A 225 -21.16 -10.11 -6.29
N PRO A 226 -21.36 -10.40 -4.99
CA PRO A 226 -22.56 -10.20 -4.18
C PRO A 226 -22.59 -8.87 -3.42
N PHE A 227 -21.63 -7.95 -3.64
CA PHE A 227 -21.51 -6.67 -2.89
C PHE A 227 -22.64 -5.68 -3.21
N ASP A 228 -23.11 -5.63 -4.47
CA ASP A 228 -24.27 -4.86 -4.87
C ASP A 228 -25.54 -5.32 -4.13
N GLN A 229 -25.69 -6.64 -3.91
CA GLN A 229 -26.79 -7.23 -3.15
C GLN A 229 -26.66 -6.92 -1.66
N LEU A 230 -25.47 -7.02 -1.08
CA LEU A 230 -25.21 -6.65 0.32
C LEU A 230 -25.60 -5.20 0.60
N ARG A 231 -25.26 -4.30 -0.32
CA ARG A 231 -25.59 -2.86 -0.21
C ARG A 231 -27.10 -2.62 -0.12
N VAL A 232 -27.89 -3.40 -0.86
CA VAL A 232 -29.36 -3.28 -0.89
C VAL A 232 -29.99 -3.98 0.31
N ALA A 233 -29.54 -5.19 0.64
CA ALA A 233 -30.14 -6.00 1.70
C ALA A 233 -29.78 -5.50 3.11
N TYR A 234 -28.55 -5.01 3.30
CA TYR A 234 -28.03 -4.58 4.60
C TYR A 234 -27.40 -3.18 4.57
N PRO A 235 -28.20 -2.10 4.35
CA PRO A 235 -27.70 -0.73 4.21
C PRO A 235 -26.97 -0.21 5.47
N TYR A 236 -27.33 -0.71 6.65
CA TYR A 236 -26.64 -0.39 7.91
C TYR A 236 -25.21 -0.94 7.91
N ILE A 237 -25.03 -2.25 7.62
CA ILE A 237 -23.71 -2.89 7.52
C ILE A 237 -22.87 -2.18 6.47
N TRP A 238 -23.46 -1.90 5.32
CA TRP A 238 -22.79 -1.16 4.25
C TRP A 238 -22.30 0.22 4.71
N GLY A 239 -23.13 0.96 5.45
CA GLY A 239 -22.78 2.26 6.01
C GLY A 239 -21.59 2.19 6.99
N VAL A 240 -21.58 1.17 7.88
CA VAL A 240 -20.46 0.94 8.82
C VAL A 240 -19.16 0.62 8.08
N LEU A 241 -19.21 -0.29 7.10
CA LEU A 241 -18.04 -0.65 6.28
C LEU A 241 -17.50 0.57 5.52
N ARG A 242 -18.38 1.38 4.92
CA ARG A 242 -17.96 2.61 4.23
C ARG A 242 -17.22 3.57 5.15
N GLN A 243 -17.75 3.83 6.35
CA GLN A 243 -17.11 4.74 7.32
C GLN A 243 -15.74 4.26 7.79
N ARG A 244 -15.48 2.96 7.77
CA ARG A 244 -14.20 2.37 8.21
C ARG A 244 -13.06 2.58 7.20
N PHE A 245 -13.38 2.87 5.95
CA PHE A 245 -12.42 3.02 4.85
C PHE A 245 -12.32 4.44 4.29
N PHE A 246 -12.95 5.41 4.95
CA PHE A 246 -12.82 6.84 4.63
C PHE A 246 -11.71 7.53 5.43
#